data_ffb1ec8369c4971fc48985dba48d0c80
#
_entry.id   ffb1ec8369c4971fc48985dba48d0c80
#
_cell.length_a   1.000
_cell.length_b   1.000
_cell.length_c   1.000
_cell.angle_alpha   90.00
_cell.angle_beta   90.00
_cell.angle_gamma   90.00
#
_symmetry.space_group_name_H-M   'P 1'
#
loop_
_entity.id
_entity.type
_entity.pdbx_description
1 polymer ?
#
loop_
_entity_poly.entity_id
_entity_poly.type
_entity_poly.pdbx_seq_one_letter_code
_entity_poly.pdbx_strand_id
1 'polypeptide(L)'
;LENFYINRFGRKLYSMFFEGYTEKLWGRHPSQISADWGAQRVKGLSIMGVLKNAFQKLLPKKRSNAEVETSLIEEFWYPKYGPGQLWETVESNCEAAGVKVLTDARVVEVRQTDGAVSSVVYEDSEGNRTELSGDQFISSMPVKDLVNAIDAAGADPEAVDSKPAPADMTEVANGLPYRDFV
;
A
#
# COMPACT_ATOMS: atom_id res chain seq x y z
N LEU A 1 17.99 -1.03 7.73
CA LEU A 1 18.04 -1.18 6.27
C LEU A 1 19.43 -0.91 5.73
N GLU A 2 20.12 0.14 6.20
CA GLU A 2 21.49 0.49 5.79
C GLU A 2 22.44 -0.71 5.90
N ASN A 3 22.59 -1.29 7.11
CA ASN A 3 23.47 -2.44 7.35
C ASN A 3 23.11 -3.66 6.48
N PHE A 4 21.83 -3.87 6.20
CA PHE A 4 21.37 -4.94 5.31
C PHE A 4 21.93 -4.77 3.90
N TYR A 5 21.86 -3.55 3.34
CA TYR A 5 22.38 -3.28 2.01
C TYR A 5 23.92 -3.27 1.97
N ILE A 6 24.58 -2.69 2.98
CA ILE A 6 26.04 -2.67 3.05
C ILE A 6 26.61 -4.09 3.13
N ASN A 7 26.02 -4.95 3.95
CA ASN A 7 26.46 -6.34 4.09
C ASN A 7 26.25 -7.17 2.80
N ARG A 8 25.23 -6.82 2.01
CA ARG A 8 24.92 -7.57 0.79
C ARG A 8 25.65 -7.06 -0.45
N PHE A 9 25.81 -5.75 -0.58
CA PHE A 9 26.33 -5.10 -1.78
C PHE A 9 27.64 -4.34 -1.57
N GLY A 10 28.04 -4.15 -0.33
CA GLY A 10 29.19 -3.33 0.06
C GLY A 10 28.84 -1.84 0.13
N ARG A 11 29.63 -1.10 0.90
CA ARG A 11 29.39 0.34 1.17
C ARG A 11 29.37 1.19 -0.10
N LYS A 12 30.24 0.90 -1.06
CA LYS A 12 30.32 1.69 -2.29
C LYS A 12 29.04 1.63 -3.13
N LEU A 13 28.50 0.43 -3.36
CA LEU A 13 27.26 0.27 -4.11
C LEU A 13 26.06 0.81 -3.32
N TYR A 14 26.06 0.61 -1.99
CA TYR A 14 25.03 1.18 -1.14
C TYR A 14 24.96 2.70 -1.30
N SER A 15 26.08 3.42 -1.13
CA SER A 15 26.09 4.89 -1.20
C SER A 15 25.74 5.42 -2.59
N MET A 16 26.08 4.69 -3.67
CA MET A 16 25.79 5.12 -5.04
C MET A 16 24.33 4.92 -5.46
N PHE A 17 23.69 3.84 -5.00
CA PHE A 17 22.40 3.42 -5.57
C PHE A 17 21.25 3.37 -4.56
N PHE A 18 21.53 3.14 -3.28
CA PHE A 18 20.48 2.86 -2.30
C PHE A 18 20.25 3.98 -1.30
N GLU A 19 21.33 4.62 -0.82
CA GLU A 19 21.24 5.61 0.26
C GLU A 19 20.36 6.81 -0.13
N GLY A 20 20.75 7.57 -1.13
CA GLY A 20 20.03 8.77 -1.54
C GLY A 20 18.64 8.47 -2.11
N TYR A 21 18.49 7.36 -2.85
CA TYR A 21 17.19 6.94 -3.36
C TYR A 21 16.21 6.60 -2.22
N THR A 22 16.68 5.81 -1.25
CA THR A 22 15.83 5.38 -0.12
C THR A 22 15.46 6.57 0.78
N GLU A 23 16.42 7.46 1.04
CA GLU A 23 16.17 8.67 1.82
C GLU A 23 15.14 9.59 1.12
N LYS A 24 15.29 9.79 -0.18
CA LYS A 24 14.32 10.57 -0.97
C LYS A 24 12.93 9.93 -0.95
N LEU A 25 12.85 8.62 -1.12
CA LEU A 25 11.58 7.89 -1.17
C LEU A 25 10.85 7.93 0.17
N TRP A 26 11.56 7.70 1.27
CA TRP A 26 10.96 7.57 2.61
C TRP A 26 11.01 8.85 3.45
N GLY A 27 11.76 9.87 3.02
CA GLY A 27 12.00 11.07 3.83
C GLY A 27 12.73 10.79 5.14
N ARG A 28 13.41 9.62 5.25
CA ARG A 28 14.16 9.16 6.41
C ARG A 28 15.43 8.47 5.98
N HIS A 29 16.52 8.68 6.73
CA HIS A 29 17.77 7.99 6.45
C HIS A 29 17.60 6.46 6.59
N PRO A 30 18.21 5.64 5.72
CA PRO A 30 18.08 4.18 5.74
C PRO A 30 18.43 3.49 7.06
N SER A 31 19.27 4.12 7.90
CA SER A 31 19.58 3.63 9.25
C SER A 31 18.36 3.61 10.19
N GLN A 32 17.34 4.41 9.92
CA GLN A 32 16.10 4.53 10.69
C GLN A 32 14.96 3.64 10.16
N ILE A 33 15.22 2.89 9.09
CA ILE A 33 14.22 2.04 8.44
C ILE A 33 14.54 0.57 8.76
N SER A 34 13.50 -0.25 9.05
CA SER A 34 13.67 -1.67 9.30
C SER A 34 14.34 -2.39 8.12
N ALA A 35 15.21 -3.36 8.45
CA ALA A 35 15.84 -4.22 7.45
C ALA A 35 14.81 -5.12 6.72
N ASP A 36 13.68 -5.44 7.35
CA ASP A 36 12.65 -6.33 6.79
C ASP A 36 12.08 -5.81 5.48
N TRP A 37 11.93 -4.49 5.37
CA TRP A 37 11.49 -3.88 4.13
C TRP A 37 12.44 -4.17 2.95
N GLY A 38 13.75 -4.06 3.18
CA GLY A 38 14.76 -4.39 2.17
C GLY A 38 14.81 -5.89 1.87
N ALA A 39 14.67 -6.72 2.90
CA ALA A 39 14.67 -8.17 2.75
C ALA A 39 13.51 -8.67 1.87
N GLN A 40 12.34 -8.05 1.97
CA GLN A 40 11.19 -8.38 1.12
C GLN A 40 11.41 -7.99 -0.35
N ARG A 41 12.05 -6.84 -0.62
CA ARG A 41 12.28 -6.31 -1.96
C ARG A 41 13.46 -6.98 -2.69
N VAL A 42 14.43 -7.48 -1.94
CA VAL A 42 15.66 -8.08 -2.49
C VAL A 42 15.63 -9.62 -2.39
N LYS A 43 14.45 -10.22 -2.13
CA LYS A 43 14.27 -11.67 -2.21
C LYS A 43 14.61 -12.13 -3.62
N GLY A 44 15.56 -13.07 -3.73
CA GLY A 44 15.96 -13.65 -5.01
C GLY A 44 17.19 -13.01 -5.68
N LEU A 45 17.63 -11.81 -5.30
CA LEU A 45 18.91 -11.26 -5.76
C LEU A 45 20.10 -11.99 -5.10
N SER A 46 20.48 -13.10 -5.68
CA SER A 46 21.74 -13.79 -5.34
C SER A 46 22.82 -13.42 -6.36
N ILE A 47 23.98 -12.98 -5.87
CA ILE A 47 25.16 -12.72 -6.75
C ILE A 47 25.50 -13.97 -7.56
N MET A 48 25.35 -15.16 -6.94
CA MET A 48 25.53 -16.44 -7.64
C MET A 48 24.46 -16.70 -8.69
N GLY A 49 23.20 -16.25 -8.45
CA GLY A 49 22.11 -16.30 -9.44
C GLY A 49 22.41 -15.43 -10.65
N VAL A 50 22.88 -14.20 -10.43
CA VAL A 50 23.27 -13.26 -11.49
C VAL A 50 24.45 -13.81 -12.32
N LEU A 51 25.49 -14.35 -11.66
CA LEU A 51 26.62 -14.98 -12.34
C LEU A 51 26.18 -16.22 -13.12
N LYS A 52 25.34 -17.08 -12.53
CA LYS A 52 24.78 -18.25 -13.21
C LYS A 52 23.96 -17.88 -14.45
N ASN A 53 23.11 -16.85 -14.35
CA ASN A 53 22.36 -16.35 -15.51
C ASN A 53 23.26 -15.74 -16.58
N ALA A 54 24.31 -15.01 -16.21
CA ALA A 54 25.29 -14.48 -17.16
C ALA A 54 26.03 -15.63 -17.90
N PHE A 55 26.42 -16.69 -17.19
CA PHE A 55 27.02 -17.89 -17.80
C PHE A 55 26.02 -18.68 -18.66
N GLN A 56 24.76 -18.78 -18.25
CA GLN A 56 23.71 -19.46 -19.01
C GLN A 56 23.37 -18.73 -20.33
N LYS A 57 23.51 -17.41 -20.40
CA LYS A 57 23.35 -16.64 -21.63
C LYS A 57 24.44 -16.93 -22.68
N LEU A 58 25.60 -17.47 -22.26
CA LEU A 58 26.69 -17.89 -23.15
C LEU A 58 26.50 -19.31 -23.70
N LEU A 59 25.54 -20.08 -23.20
CA LEU A 59 25.23 -21.43 -23.64
C LEU A 59 23.97 -21.44 -24.54
N PRO A 60 23.89 -22.31 -25.58
CA PRO A 60 22.71 -22.39 -26.43
C PRO A 60 21.47 -22.77 -25.62
N LYS A 61 20.39 -21.97 -25.79
CA LYS A 61 19.13 -22.00 -25.04
C LYS A 61 18.49 -23.40 -25.06
N LYS A 62 18.52 -24.09 -23.90
CA LYS A 62 17.48 -25.07 -23.58
C LYS A 62 16.39 -24.33 -22.79
N ARG A 63 15.15 -24.30 -23.34
CA ARG A 63 13.98 -23.75 -22.64
C ARG A 63 13.79 -24.54 -21.34
N SER A 64 14.10 -23.94 -20.21
CA SER A 64 13.70 -24.44 -18.90
C SER A 64 12.79 -23.40 -18.27
N ASN A 65 11.62 -23.83 -17.75
CA ASN A 65 10.72 -23.05 -16.93
C ASN A 65 11.34 -22.83 -15.53
N ALA A 66 12.52 -22.21 -15.47
CA ALA A 66 13.07 -21.77 -14.20
C ALA A 66 12.32 -20.52 -13.76
N GLU A 67 11.93 -20.45 -12.49
CA GLU A 67 11.40 -19.26 -11.87
C GLU A 67 12.30 -18.07 -12.18
N VAL A 68 11.77 -17.12 -12.97
CA VAL A 68 12.50 -15.89 -13.32
C VAL A 68 12.49 -15.02 -12.08
N GLU A 69 13.66 -14.76 -11.52
CA GLU A 69 13.81 -13.78 -10.45
C GLU A 69 13.23 -12.43 -10.94
N THR A 70 12.25 -11.91 -10.21
CA THR A 70 11.45 -10.73 -10.59
C THR A 70 12.31 -9.49 -10.90
N SER A 71 13.53 -9.44 -10.39
CA SER A 71 14.51 -8.36 -10.61
C SER A 71 15.27 -8.44 -11.94
N LEU A 72 15.12 -9.55 -12.70
CA LEU A 72 15.79 -9.79 -13.98
C LEU A 72 14.82 -9.86 -15.16
N ILE A 73 13.62 -9.30 -15.01
CA ILE A 73 12.63 -9.20 -16.09
C ILE A 73 13.17 -8.22 -17.12
N GLU A 74 13.46 -8.74 -18.31
CA GLU A 74 13.97 -7.94 -19.44
C GLU A 74 12.82 -7.42 -20.31
N GLU A 75 11.68 -8.12 -20.36
CA GLU A 75 10.50 -7.79 -21.13
C GLU A 75 9.24 -7.99 -20.30
N PHE A 76 8.28 -7.10 -20.45
CA PHE A 76 6.97 -7.19 -19.79
C PHE A 76 5.88 -6.59 -20.67
N TRP A 77 4.65 -7.03 -20.44
CA TRP A 77 3.48 -6.44 -21.07
C TRP A 77 3.11 -5.13 -20.37
N TYR A 78 2.92 -4.11 -21.16
CA TYR A 78 2.49 -2.80 -20.66
C TYR A 78 1.15 -2.43 -21.29
N PRO A 79 0.14 -2.00 -20.52
CA PRO A 79 -1.15 -1.58 -21.05
C PRO A 79 -0.99 -0.38 -21.99
N LYS A 80 -1.71 -0.38 -23.09
CA LYS A 80 -1.62 0.66 -24.12
C LYS A 80 -1.86 2.07 -23.56
N TYR A 81 -2.78 2.19 -22.62
CA TYR A 81 -3.17 3.46 -21.99
C TYR A 81 -2.60 3.63 -20.56
N GLY A 82 -1.57 2.89 -20.21
CA GLY A 82 -0.93 2.98 -18.92
C GLY A 82 -1.52 2.02 -17.87
N PRO A 83 -0.94 1.99 -16.64
CA PRO A 83 -1.35 1.06 -15.59
C PRO A 83 -2.80 1.28 -15.13
N GLY A 84 -3.32 2.51 -15.23
CA GLY A 84 -4.69 2.88 -14.88
C GLY A 84 -5.75 2.11 -15.66
N GLN A 85 -5.44 1.74 -16.92
CA GLN A 85 -6.36 1.00 -17.79
C GLN A 85 -6.92 -0.28 -17.13
N LEU A 86 -6.14 -0.96 -16.30
CA LEU A 86 -6.62 -2.12 -15.56
C LEU A 86 -7.77 -1.75 -14.63
N TRP A 87 -7.59 -0.69 -13.87
CA TRP A 87 -8.56 -0.25 -12.86
C TRP A 87 -9.81 0.33 -13.50
N GLU A 88 -9.69 1.12 -14.56
CA GLU A 88 -10.82 1.62 -15.36
C GLU A 88 -11.65 0.48 -15.95
N THR A 89 -10.99 -0.60 -16.41
CA THR A 89 -11.68 -1.79 -16.92
C THR A 89 -12.39 -2.55 -15.79
N VAL A 90 -11.76 -2.68 -14.62
CA VAL A 90 -12.38 -3.32 -13.44
C VAL A 90 -13.59 -2.52 -12.99
N GLU A 91 -13.48 -1.20 -12.89
CA GLU A 91 -14.58 -0.30 -12.53
C GLU A 91 -15.77 -0.50 -13.46
N SER A 92 -15.57 -0.39 -14.78
CA SER A 92 -16.62 -0.58 -15.78
C SER A 92 -17.29 -1.94 -15.68
N ASN A 93 -16.53 -3.02 -15.40
CA ASN A 93 -17.09 -4.35 -15.22
C ASN A 93 -17.91 -4.47 -13.92
N CYS A 94 -17.46 -3.84 -12.85
CA CYS A 94 -18.20 -3.79 -11.58
C CYS A 94 -19.52 -3.04 -11.74
N GLU A 95 -19.50 -1.88 -12.38
CA GLU A 95 -20.72 -1.10 -12.66
C GLU A 95 -21.71 -1.86 -13.54
N ALA A 96 -21.22 -2.56 -14.58
CA ALA A 96 -22.04 -3.43 -15.43
C ALA A 96 -22.67 -4.59 -14.64
N ALA A 97 -22.05 -5.03 -13.56
CA ALA A 97 -22.56 -6.02 -12.63
C ALA A 97 -23.49 -5.44 -11.52
N GLY A 98 -23.75 -4.12 -11.55
CA GLY A 98 -24.64 -3.44 -10.62
C GLY A 98 -23.97 -2.92 -9.35
N VAL A 99 -22.64 -2.91 -9.30
CA VAL A 99 -21.89 -2.30 -8.21
C VAL A 99 -21.93 -0.77 -8.37
N LYS A 100 -22.17 -0.06 -7.28
CA LYS A 100 -22.10 1.40 -7.27
C LYS A 100 -20.68 1.82 -6.88
N VAL A 101 -19.97 2.48 -7.77
CA VAL A 101 -18.68 3.10 -7.51
C VAL A 101 -18.88 4.59 -7.20
N LEU A 102 -18.30 5.07 -6.12
CA LEU A 102 -18.36 6.47 -5.71
C LEU A 102 -16.93 7.02 -5.70
N THR A 103 -16.65 7.96 -6.58
CA THR A 103 -15.42 8.75 -6.58
C THR A 103 -15.64 10.06 -5.82
N ASP A 104 -14.56 10.72 -5.40
CA ASP A 104 -14.59 11.97 -4.61
C ASP A 104 -15.45 11.86 -3.33
N ALA A 105 -15.51 10.64 -2.76
CA ALA A 105 -16.29 10.30 -1.58
C ALA A 105 -15.34 9.89 -0.44
N ARG A 106 -15.00 10.81 0.43
CA ARG A 106 -14.10 10.58 1.55
C ARG A 106 -14.89 10.11 2.77
N VAL A 107 -14.61 8.90 3.26
CA VAL A 107 -15.19 8.42 4.51
C VAL A 107 -14.66 9.24 5.68
N VAL A 108 -15.56 9.85 6.44
CA VAL A 108 -15.26 10.74 7.57
C VAL A 108 -15.72 10.17 8.91
N GLU A 109 -16.71 9.24 8.91
CA GLU A 109 -17.16 8.53 10.11
C GLU A 109 -17.37 7.05 9.83
N VAL A 110 -17.08 6.22 10.83
CA VAL A 110 -17.39 4.79 10.85
C VAL A 110 -18.27 4.53 12.06
N ARG A 111 -19.58 4.35 11.80
CA ARG A 111 -20.60 4.21 12.84
C ARG A 111 -20.78 2.75 13.26
N GLN A 112 -21.11 2.55 14.51
CA GLN A 112 -21.26 1.24 15.12
C GLN A 112 -22.63 1.13 15.77
N THR A 113 -23.19 -0.10 15.72
CA THR A 113 -24.36 -0.50 16.50
C THR A 113 -24.05 -1.85 17.12
N ASP A 114 -24.30 -2.01 18.42
CA ASP A 114 -24.02 -3.23 19.17
C ASP A 114 -22.56 -3.74 19.05
N GLY A 115 -21.61 -2.83 18.86
CA GLY A 115 -20.19 -3.15 18.75
C GLY A 115 -19.74 -3.66 17.37
N ALA A 116 -20.61 -3.62 16.38
CA ALA A 116 -20.31 -3.91 14.98
C ALA A 116 -20.45 -2.65 14.11
N VAL A 117 -19.66 -2.54 13.03
CA VAL A 117 -19.85 -1.46 12.06
C VAL A 117 -21.19 -1.64 11.35
N SER A 118 -22.02 -0.60 11.38
CA SER A 118 -23.39 -0.59 10.81
C SER A 118 -23.50 0.35 9.61
N SER A 119 -22.74 1.43 9.59
CA SER A 119 -22.73 2.41 8.50
C SER A 119 -21.42 3.18 8.43
N VAL A 120 -21.23 3.85 7.32
CA VAL A 120 -20.16 4.84 7.13
C VAL A 120 -20.76 6.15 6.65
N VAL A 121 -20.20 7.28 7.07
CA VAL A 121 -20.53 8.59 6.52
C VAL A 121 -19.39 9.03 5.62
N TYR A 122 -19.69 9.37 4.38
CA TYR A 122 -18.74 9.98 3.48
C TYR A 122 -19.11 11.43 3.19
N GLU A 123 -18.09 12.21 2.89
CA GLU A 123 -18.18 13.60 2.48
C GLU A 123 -17.74 13.72 1.02
N ASP A 124 -18.55 14.37 0.19
CA ASP A 124 -18.24 14.64 -1.22
C ASP A 124 -17.35 15.89 -1.38
N SER A 125 -17.01 16.22 -2.62
CA SER A 125 -16.18 17.39 -2.95
C SER A 125 -16.84 18.75 -2.61
N GLU A 126 -18.15 18.77 -2.39
CA GLU A 126 -18.92 19.96 -2.00
C GLU A 126 -19.08 20.08 -0.47
N GLY A 127 -18.63 19.06 0.28
CA GLY A 127 -18.76 18.99 1.74
C GLY A 127 -20.10 18.42 2.22
N ASN A 128 -20.92 17.85 1.32
CA ASN A 128 -22.16 17.20 1.72
C ASN A 128 -21.84 15.83 2.32
N ARG A 129 -22.49 15.53 3.43
CA ARG A 129 -22.33 14.24 4.13
C ARG A 129 -23.48 13.30 3.80
N THR A 130 -23.16 12.07 3.51
CA THR A 130 -24.12 11.01 3.21
C THR A 130 -23.77 9.75 3.99
N GLU A 131 -24.76 9.17 4.65
CA GLU A 131 -24.63 7.90 5.35
C GLU A 131 -24.97 6.72 4.43
N LEU A 132 -24.14 5.68 4.48
CA LEU A 132 -24.33 4.40 3.80
C LEU A 132 -24.32 3.26 4.81
N SER A 133 -25.42 2.53 4.91
CA SER A 133 -25.53 1.32 5.70
C SER A 133 -25.11 0.10 4.91
N GLY A 134 -24.66 -0.95 5.60
CA GLY A 134 -24.29 -2.23 4.99
C GLY A 134 -24.17 -3.35 6.02
N ASP A 135 -24.16 -4.58 5.52
CA ASP A 135 -24.04 -5.78 6.35
C ASP A 135 -22.58 -6.15 6.61
N GLN A 136 -21.66 -5.75 5.71
CA GLN A 136 -20.24 -6.01 5.81
C GLN A 136 -19.44 -4.82 5.25
N PHE A 137 -18.33 -4.51 5.91
CA PHE A 137 -17.46 -3.42 5.52
C PHE A 137 -16.01 -3.92 5.36
N ILE A 138 -15.38 -3.57 4.25
CA ILE A 138 -13.97 -3.83 3.99
C ILE A 138 -13.30 -2.48 3.78
N SER A 139 -12.33 -2.16 4.65
CA SER A 139 -11.57 -0.91 4.56
C SER A 139 -10.17 -1.16 4.04
N SER A 140 -9.77 -0.39 3.04
CA SER A 140 -8.37 -0.28 2.57
C SER A 140 -7.77 1.11 2.82
N MET A 141 -8.48 1.96 3.57
CA MET A 141 -8.01 3.29 3.92
C MET A 141 -6.82 3.22 4.89
N PRO A 142 -5.97 4.26 4.99
CA PRO A 142 -4.92 4.33 5.98
C PRO A 142 -5.44 4.10 7.39
N VAL A 143 -4.74 3.30 8.20
CA VAL A 143 -5.17 2.96 9.58
C VAL A 143 -5.41 4.22 10.41
N LYS A 144 -4.59 5.25 10.24
CA LYS A 144 -4.78 6.56 10.87
C LYS A 144 -6.17 7.14 10.58
N ASP A 145 -6.56 7.14 9.31
CA ASP A 145 -7.84 7.73 8.88
C ASP A 145 -9.02 6.89 9.37
N LEU A 146 -8.88 5.55 9.35
CA LEU A 146 -9.88 4.63 9.90
C LEU A 146 -10.12 4.88 11.39
N VAL A 147 -9.05 4.97 12.19
CA VAL A 147 -9.16 5.19 13.63
C VAL A 147 -9.78 6.57 13.91
N ASN A 148 -9.36 7.60 13.19
CA ASN A 148 -9.94 8.94 13.33
C ASN A 148 -11.43 8.99 12.91
N ALA A 149 -11.84 8.22 11.91
CA ALA A 149 -13.23 8.13 11.48
C ALA A 149 -14.12 7.39 12.53
N ILE A 150 -13.57 6.40 13.23
CA ILE A 150 -14.24 5.76 14.38
C ILE A 150 -14.37 6.76 15.53
N ASP A 151 -13.31 7.49 15.84
CA ASP A 151 -13.31 8.50 16.91
C ASP A 151 -14.30 9.63 16.62
N ALA A 152 -14.36 10.11 15.39
CA ALA A 152 -15.32 11.10 14.94
C ALA A 152 -16.78 10.65 15.12
N ALA A 153 -17.09 9.40 14.75
CA ALA A 153 -18.43 8.83 14.97
C ALA A 153 -18.81 8.76 16.45
N GLY A 154 -17.85 8.44 17.33
CA GLY A 154 -18.08 8.42 18.78
C GLY A 154 -18.29 9.80 19.41
N ALA A 155 -17.90 10.86 18.71
CA ALA A 155 -18.13 12.25 19.12
C ALA A 155 -19.42 12.85 18.50
N ASP A 156 -20.03 12.21 17.52
CA ASP A 156 -21.25 12.67 16.85
C ASP A 156 -22.48 12.35 17.71
N PRO A 157 -23.28 13.36 18.12
CA PRO A 157 -24.51 13.16 18.90
C PRO A 157 -25.58 12.34 18.16
N GLU A 158 -25.55 12.29 16.84
CA GLU A 158 -26.48 11.52 16.02
C GLU A 158 -26.12 10.03 15.94
N ALA A 159 -24.86 9.69 16.21
CA ALA A 159 -24.37 8.32 16.20
C ALA A 159 -24.44 7.67 17.61
N VAL A 160 -25.63 7.57 18.16
CA VAL A 160 -25.91 7.27 19.60
C VAL A 160 -25.21 6.00 20.11
N ASP A 161 -25.09 4.95 19.27
CA ASP A 161 -24.49 3.67 19.66
C ASP A 161 -22.98 3.61 19.37
N SER A 162 -22.46 4.59 18.67
CA SER A 162 -21.05 4.64 18.32
C SER A 162 -20.19 5.04 19.51
N LYS A 163 -19.07 4.34 19.67
CA LYS A 163 -18.07 4.64 20.71
C LYS A 163 -16.83 5.23 20.08
N PRO A 164 -16.21 6.22 20.72
CA PRO A 164 -14.94 6.74 20.24
C PRO A 164 -13.87 5.64 20.28
N ALA A 165 -12.86 5.78 19.44
CA ALA A 165 -11.68 4.93 19.50
C ALA A 165 -10.99 5.07 20.87
N PRO A 166 -10.40 3.98 21.43
CA PRO A 166 -9.58 4.09 22.63
C PRO A 166 -8.49 5.14 22.46
N ALA A 167 -8.24 5.96 23.49
CA ALA A 167 -7.30 7.08 23.41
C ALA A 167 -5.87 6.65 23.04
N ASP A 168 -5.41 5.51 23.54
CA ASP A 168 -4.11 4.91 23.19
C ASP A 168 -4.06 4.47 21.72
N MET A 169 -5.15 3.97 21.17
CA MET A 169 -5.25 3.62 19.75
C MET A 169 -5.17 4.87 18.87
N THR A 170 -5.86 5.94 19.23
CA THR A 170 -5.83 7.22 18.50
C THR A 170 -4.44 7.84 18.55
N GLU A 171 -3.76 7.81 19.69
CA GLU A 171 -2.39 8.29 19.83
C GLU A 171 -1.43 7.50 18.92
N VAL A 172 -1.47 6.17 18.96
CA VAL A 172 -0.63 5.29 18.12
C VAL A 172 -0.93 5.51 16.64
N ALA A 173 -2.20 5.54 16.25
CA ALA A 173 -2.60 5.75 14.86
C ALA A 173 -2.10 7.09 14.31
N ASN A 174 -2.21 8.16 15.09
CA ASN A 174 -1.73 9.49 14.70
C ASN A 174 -0.20 9.59 14.68
N GLY A 175 0.50 8.73 15.42
CA GLY A 175 1.96 8.61 15.40
C GLY A 175 2.52 7.79 14.22
N LEU A 176 1.68 7.06 13.46
CA LEU A 176 2.12 6.29 12.31
C LEU A 176 2.63 7.20 11.19
N PRO A 177 3.85 6.98 10.68
CA PRO A 177 4.37 7.75 9.57
C PRO A 177 3.73 7.31 8.25
N TYR A 178 3.15 8.26 7.54
CA TYR A 178 2.68 8.07 6.17
C TYR A 178 3.50 8.91 5.21
N ARG A 179 3.56 8.47 3.96
CA ARG A 179 4.19 9.20 2.86
C ARG A 179 3.31 9.10 1.63
N ASP A 180 2.96 10.25 1.08
CA ASP A 180 2.24 10.33 -0.17
C ASP A 180 3.18 10.02 -1.33
N PHE A 181 2.66 9.30 -2.31
CA PHE A 181 3.33 9.09 -3.60
C PHE A 181 2.72 10.07 -4.60
N VAL A 182 3.59 10.90 -5.18
CA VAL A 182 3.25 11.85 -6.23
C VAL A 182 3.91 11.43 -7.53
#